data_b6b9ac86fe8985666899feaffc7dfe4e
#
_entry.id   b6b9ac86fe8985666899feaffc7dfe4e
#
_cell.length_a   1.000
_cell.length_b   1.000
_cell.length_c   1.000
_cell.angle_alpha   90.00
_cell.angle_beta   90.00
_cell.angle_gamma   90.00
#
_symmetry.space_group_name_H-M   'P 1'
#
loop_
_entity.id
_entity.type
_entity.pdbx_description
1 polymer ?
#
loop_
_entity_poly.entity_id
_entity_poly.type
_entity_poly.pdbx_seq_one_letter_code
_entity_poly.pdbx_strand_id
1 'polypeptide(L)'
;MIEFIFRINHPRPNDRTEQKDYVVWDKRLSENWATELQISRMPLRNIFEIYVDTSWTGKDHAGPRLELTVFNWFFNFQIYNVNHWNWNEGRFYTKEEALAEYEEDQQWREENGIDQDPEDKYAKWANKA
;
A
#
# COMPACT_ATOMS: atom_id res chain seq x y z
N MET A 1 10.10 3.85 -16.17
CA MET A 1 8.91 4.04 -15.33
C MET A 1 7.71 4.36 -16.21
N ILE A 2 6.66 3.55 -16.11
CA ILE A 2 5.42 3.75 -16.86
C ILE A 2 4.28 3.81 -15.85
N GLU A 3 3.47 4.85 -15.95
CA GLU A 3 2.22 4.97 -15.23
C GLU A 3 1.10 5.14 -16.25
N PHE A 4 0.09 4.30 -16.16
CA PHE A 4 -1.02 4.30 -17.11
C PHE A 4 -2.33 4.12 -16.35
N ILE A 5 -3.31 4.96 -16.69
CA ILE A 5 -4.67 4.85 -16.18
C ILE A 5 -5.67 4.97 -17.34
N PHE A 6 -6.61 4.05 -17.39
CA PHE A 6 -7.76 4.13 -18.29
C PHE A 6 -9.03 3.92 -17.47
N ARG A 7 -9.99 4.82 -17.61
CA ARG A 7 -11.21 4.81 -16.81
C ARG A 7 -12.42 5.14 -17.66
N ILE A 8 -13.48 4.35 -17.49
CA ILE A 8 -14.81 4.66 -17.98
C ILE A 8 -15.71 4.87 -16.77
N ASN A 9 -16.15 6.10 -16.54
CA ASN A 9 -16.99 6.44 -15.40
C ASN A 9 -18.43 5.93 -15.61
N HIS A 10 -19.04 5.49 -14.51
CA HIS A 10 -20.46 5.15 -14.53
C HIS A 10 -21.31 6.43 -14.58
N PRO A 11 -22.34 6.53 -15.47
CA PRO A 11 -23.16 7.73 -15.58
C PRO A 11 -24.01 8.02 -14.35
N ARG A 12 -24.24 7.01 -13.50
CA ARG A 12 -24.97 7.13 -12.24
C ARG A 12 -24.22 6.42 -11.13
N PRO A 13 -23.15 7.05 -10.58
CA PRO A 13 -22.38 6.41 -9.52
C PRO A 13 -23.26 6.19 -8.27
N ASN A 14 -23.02 5.07 -7.60
CA ASN A 14 -23.72 4.70 -6.37
C ASN A 14 -22.71 4.52 -5.25
N ASP A 15 -22.65 5.48 -4.33
CA ASP A 15 -21.75 5.44 -3.16
C ASP A 15 -22.34 4.71 -1.95
N ARG A 16 -23.53 4.12 -2.07
CA ARG A 16 -24.22 3.42 -0.97
C ARG A 16 -23.68 2.03 -0.72
N THR A 17 -22.95 1.44 -1.67
CA THR A 17 -22.31 0.13 -1.47
C THR A 17 -21.14 0.30 -0.52
N GLU A 18 -21.18 -0.37 0.61
CA GLU A 18 -20.06 -0.41 1.53
C GLU A 18 -18.90 -1.22 0.93
N GLN A 19 -17.68 -0.77 1.18
CA GLN A 19 -16.50 -1.54 0.82
C GLN A 19 -16.45 -2.82 1.63
N LYS A 20 -16.25 -3.95 0.96
CA LYS A 20 -16.07 -5.24 1.58
C LYS A 20 -14.92 -5.99 0.93
N ASP A 21 -13.94 -6.39 1.74
CA ASP A 21 -12.81 -7.17 1.30
C ASP A 21 -13.15 -8.66 1.37
N TYR A 22 -12.97 -9.36 0.24
CA TYR A 22 -13.19 -10.81 0.15
C TYR A 22 -11.88 -11.57 0.22
N VAL A 23 -10.83 -11.05 -0.40
CA VAL A 23 -9.49 -11.61 -0.37
C VAL A 23 -8.53 -10.48 -0.04
N VAL A 24 -7.78 -10.66 1.03
CA VAL A 24 -6.64 -9.81 1.37
C VAL A 24 -5.50 -10.75 1.70
N TRP A 25 -4.56 -10.83 0.76
CA TRP A 25 -3.42 -11.72 0.91
C TRP A 25 -2.15 -10.91 0.69
N ASP A 26 -1.21 -11.04 1.61
CA ASP A 26 0.11 -10.47 1.45
C ASP A 26 1.17 -11.50 1.85
N LYS A 27 2.31 -11.43 1.19
CA LYS A 27 3.43 -12.30 1.44
C LYS A 27 4.74 -11.54 1.30
N ARG A 28 5.63 -11.74 2.25
CA ARG A 28 6.98 -11.23 2.15
C ARG A 28 7.80 -12.11 1.21
N LEU A 29 8.43 -11.49 0.23
CA LEU A 29 9.28 -12.16 -0.77
C LEU A 29 10.75 -12.19 -0.33
N SER A 30 11.20 -11.10 0.30
CA SER A 30 12.57 -10.95 0.78
C SER A 30 12.62 -9.92 1.90
N GLU A 31 13.80 -9.58 2.38
CA GLU A 31 13.97 -8.58 3.43
C GLU A 31 13.33 -7.22 3.07
N ASN A 32 13.39 -6.83 1.80
CA ASN A 32 12.93 -5.51 1.36
C ASN A 32 11.67 -5.55 0.50
N TRP A 33 11.21 -6.70 0.06
CA TRP A 33 10.13 -6.82 -0.92
C TRP A 33 8.99 -7.68 -0.42
N ALA A 34 7.78 -7.27 -0.75
CA ALA A 34 6.56 -8.00 -0.47
C ALA A 34 5.60 -7.93 -1.65
N THR A 35 4.63 -8.82 -1.66
CA THR A 35 3.55 -8.83 -2.63
C THR A 35 2.20 -8.79 -1.92
N GLU A 36 1.21 -8.18 -2.57
CA GLU A 36 -0.16 -8.08 -2.05
C GLU A 36 -1.16 -8.37 -3.16
N LEU A 37 -2.18 -9.12 -2.80
CA LEU A 37 -3.36 -9.34 -3.64
C LEU A 37 -4.60 -8.97 -2.85
N GLN A 38 -5.45 -8.14 -3.40
CA GLN A 38 -6.71 -7.73 -2.81
C GLN A 38 -7.86 -7.90 -3.81
N ILE A 39 -8.96 -8.48 -3.36
CA ILE A 39 -10.21 -8.54 -4.11
C ILE A 39 -11.31 -8.01 -3.20
N SER A 40 -11.96 -6.94 -3.63
CA SER A 40 -12.94 -6.22 -2.83
C SER A 40 -14.15 -5.81 -3.64
N ARG A 41 -15.27 -5.58 -2.97
CA ARG A 41 -16.38 -4.80 -3.52
C ARG A 41 -16.24 -3.36 -3.08
N MET A 42 -16.47 -2.46 -4.03
CA MET A 42 -16.35 -1.03 -3.84
C MET A 42 -17.66 -0.34 -4.24
N PRO A 43 -17.90 0.90 -3.80
CA PRO A 43 -19.00 1.70 -4.36
C PRO A 43 -18.90 1.78 -5.89
N LEU A 44 -20.06 1.73 -6.55
CA LEU A 44 -20.12 1.79 -8.02
C LEU A 44 -19.82 3.21 -8.50
N ARG A 45 -18.61 3.41 -9.00
CA ARG A 45 -18.13 4.70 -9.54
C ARG A 45 -17.75 4.61 -11.00
N ASN A 46 -17.22 3.46 -11.41
CA ASN A 46 -16.71 3.24 -12.75
C ASN A 46 -17.38 2.01 -13.37
N ILE A 47 -17.51 2.03 -14.69
CA ILE A 47 -17.84 0.80 -15.45
C ILE A 47 -16.60 -0.07 -15.52
N PHE A 48 -15.46 0.56 -15.81
CA PHE A 48 -14.18 -0.11 -15.96
C PHE A 48 -13.05 0.86 -15.61
N GLU A 49 -12.05 0.36 -14.90
CA GLU A 49 -10.81 1.09 -14.66
C GLU A 49 -9.65 0.11 -14.66
N ILE A 50 -8.59 0.47 -15.35
CA ILE A 50 -7.30 -0.21 -15.24
C ILE A 50 -6.24 0.82 -14.90
N TYR A 51 -5.42 0.51 -13.89
CA TYR A 51 -4.29 1.31 -13.47
C TYR A 51 -3.05 0.44 -13.42
N VAL A 52 -2.00 0.88 -14.07
CA VAL A 52 -0.70 0.20 -14.10
C VAL A 52 0.37 1.20 -13.69
N ASP A 53 1.20 0.84 -12.75
CA ASP A 53 2.38 1.60 -12.33
C ASP A 53 3.57 0.65 -12.25
N THR A 54 4.62 0.96 -13.00
CA THR A 54 5.84 0.16 -13.02
C THR A 54 7.02 0.85 -12.32
N SER A 55 6.73 1.79 -11.42
CA SER A 55 7.75 2.51 -10.66
C SER A 55 8.38 1.61 -9.61
N TRP A 56 9.71 1.51 -9.61
CA TRP A 56 10.47 0.72 -8.65
C TRP A 56 11.08 1.55 -7.52
N THR A 57 11.16 2.87 -7.73
CA THR A 57 11.82 3.82 -6.82
C THR A 57 11.08 5.15 -6.81
N GLY A 58 11.49 6.06 -5.94
CA GLY A 58 11.02 7.44 -5.94
C GLY A 58 9.80 7.72 -5.08
N LYS A 59 9.27 6.73 -4.39
CA LYS A 59 8.16 6.90 -3.44
C LYS A 59 8.15 5.78 -2.39
N ASP A 60 7.46 6.00 -1.30
CA ASP A 60 7.25 5.00 -0.26
C ASP A 60 6.58 3.77 -0.85
N HIS A 61 7.09 2.60 -0.50
CA HIS A 61 6.54 1.33 -0.94
C HIS A 61 6.42 1.20 -2.46
N ALA A 62 7.37 1.79 -3.19
CA ALA A 62 7.41 1.69 -4.65
C ALA A 62 7.55 0.23 -5.12
N GLY A 63 6.99 -0.05 -6.27
CA GLY A 63 7.00 -1.35 -6.93
C GLY A 63 5.88 -1.45 -7.95
N PRO A 64 5.95 -2.40 -8.86
CA PRO A 64 4.92 -2.57 -9.89
C PRO A 64 3.56 -2.86 -9.26
N ARG A 65 2.53 -2.18 -9.77
CA ARG A 65 1.14 -2.28 -9.31
C ARG A 65 0.21 -2.41 -10.49
N LEU A 66 -0.77 -3.29 -10.34
CA LEU A 66 -1.89 -3.43 -11.26
C LEU A 66 -3.19 -3.35 -10.46
N GLU A 67 -4.03 -2.38 -10.79
CA GLU A 67 -5.37 -2.27 -10.24
C GLU A 67 -6.39 -2.41 -11.37
N LEU A 68 -7.42 -3.20 -11.13
CA LEU A 68 -8.51 -3.42 -12.07
C LEU A 68 -9.84 -3.25 -11.33
N THR A 69 -10.68 -2.38 -11.86
CA THR A 69 -12.06 -2.22 -11.38
C THR A 69 -13.02 -2.56 -12.50
N VAL A 70 -13.96 -3.45 -12.22
CA VAL A 70 -15.05 -3.82 -13.12
C VAL A 70 -16.35 -3.66 -12.36
N PHE A 71 -17.14 -2.64 -12.73
CA PHE A 71 -18.32 -2.21 -11.97
C PHE A 71 -17.95 -1.93 -10.49
N ASN A 72 -18.49 -2.69 -9.56
CA ASN A 72 -18.20 -2.56 -8.14
C ASN A 72 -17.19 -3.58 -7.61
N TRP A 73 -16.53 -4.33 -8.49
CA TRP A 73 -15.45 -5.24 -8.13
C TRP A 73 -14.09 -4.59 -8.33
N PHE A 74 -13.23 -4.69 -7.33
CA PHE A 74 -11.89 -4.15 -7.31
C PHE A 74 -10.86 -5.26 -7.10
N PHE A 75 -9.85 -5.28 -7.97
CA PHE A 75 -8.71 -6.19 -7.89
C PHE A 75 -7.44 -5.36 -7.82
N ASN A 76 -6.59 -5.65 -6.85
CA ASN A 76 -5.29 -5.02 -6.71
C ASN A 76 -4.21 -6.09 -6.56
N PHE A 77 -3.19 -6.00 -7.38
CA PHE A 77 -1.98 -6.80 -7.27
C PHE A 77 -0.77 -5.88 -7.31
N GLN A 78 0.12 -6.04 -6.34
CA GLN A 78 1.35 -5.25 -6.30
C GLN A 78 2.51 -6.04 -5.73
N ILE A 79 3.70 -5.72 -6.21
CA ILE A 79 4.98 -6.06 -5.61
C ILE A 79 5.58 -4.75 -5.16
N TYR A 80 5.97 -4.62 -3.91
CA TYR A 80 6.39 -3.34 -3.37
C TYR A 80 7.54 -3.49 -2.39
N ASN A 81 8.33 -2.41 -2.28
CA ASN A 81 9.37 -2.31 -1.26
C ASN A 81 8.72 -2.00 0.09
N VAL A 82 9.08 -2.76 1.13
CA VAL A 82 8.51 -2.57 2.46
C VAL A 82 9.03 -1.32 3.17
N ASN A 83 10.07 -0.70 2.65
CA ASN A 83 10.73 0.46 3.23
C ASN A 83 10.16 1.77 2.70
N HIS A 84 10.25 2.82 3.51
CA HIS A 84 9.95 4.18 3.08
C HIS A 84 11.07 4.74 2.20
N TRP A 85 10.72 5.69 1.37
CA TRP A 85 11.64 6.37 0.49
C TRP A 85 12.28 7.58 1.20
N ASN A 86 13.62 7.68 1.16
CA ASN A 86 14.34 8.83 1.66
C ASN A 86 14.51 9.86 0.54
N TRP A 87 13.68 10.89 0.58
CA TRP A 87 13.68 11.95 -0.44
C TRP A 87 14.96 12.77 -0.45
N ASN A 88 15.66 12.88 0.68
CA ASN A 88 16.89 13.65 0.79
C ASN A 88 18.08 12.95 0.14
N GLU A 89 18.13 11.62 0.21
CA GLU A 89 19.23 10.81 -0.29
C GLU A 89 18.91 10.08 -1.58
N GLY A 90 17.66 10.10 -2.04
CA GLY A 90 17.25 9.43 -3.27
C GLY A 90 17.35 7.91 -3.21
N ARG A 91 17.08 7.31 -2.07
CA ARG A 91 17.09 5.86 -1.84
C ARG A 91 16.03 5.46 -0.82
N PHE A 92 15.77 4.16 -0.71
CA PHE A 92 14.97 3.66 0.40
C PHE A 92 15.74 3.73 1.72
N TYR A 93 15.01 3.92 2.83
CA TYR A 93 15.57 3.72 4.16
C TYR A 93 16.00 2.28 4.34
N THR A 94 17.07 2.05 5.09
CA THR A 94 17.47 0.71 5.50
C THR A 94 16.57 0.20 6.62
N LYS A 95 16.60 -1.10 6.88
CA LYS A 95 15.86 -1.71 7.98
C LYS A 95 16.26 -1.10 9.33
N GLU A 96 17.54 -0.87 9.54
CA GLU A 96 18.07 -0.29 10.77
C GLU A 96 17.57 1.14 10.97
N GLU A 97 17.58 1.96 9.93
CA GLU A 97 17.02 3.31 9.95
C GLU A 97 15.52 3.29 10.25
N ALA A 98 14.79 2.36 9.65
CA ALA A 98 13.36 2.17 9.84
C ALA A 98 13.03 1.77 11.29
N LEU A 99 13.77 0.87 11.87
CA LEU A 99 13.62 0.46 13.28
C LEU A 99 13.88 1.62 14.22
N ALA A 100 14.92 2.41 13.97
CA ALA A 100 15.24 3.58 14.79
C ALA A 100 14.11 4.62 14.76
N GLU A 101 13.55 4.89 13.58
CA GLU A 101 12.42 5.79 13.43
C GLU A 101 11.17 5.27 14.14
N TYR A 102 10.90 3.98 14.02
CA TYR A 102 9.77 3.35 14.70
C TYR A 102 9.90 3.44 16.22
N GLU A 103 11.06 3.13 16.77
CA GLU A 103 11.32 3.21 18.22
C GLU A 103 11.17 4.65 18.73
N GLU A 104 11.67 5.62 17.99
CA GLU A 104 11.53 7.04 18.32
C GLU A 104 10.05 7.46 18.31
N ASP A 105 9.27 7.04 17.31
CA ASP A 105 7.84 7.32 17.24
C ASP A 105 7.08 6.69 18.41
N GLN A 106 7.37 5.45 18.76
CA GLN A 106 6.74 4.78 19.90
C GLN A 106 7.07 5.46 21.22
N GLN A 107 8.31 5.87 21.40
CA GLN A 107 8.72 6.62 22.59
C GLN A 107 7.99 7.96 22.69
N TRP A 108 7.88 8.68 21.58
CA TRP A 108 7.14 9.93 21.52
C TRP A 108 5.66 9.74 21.87
N ARG A 109 5.02 8.70 21.35
CA ARG A 109 3.63 8.36 21.65
C ARG A 109 3.42 8.03 23.11
N GLU A 110 4.33 7.26 23.69
CA GLU A 110 4.30 6.91 25.11
C GLU A 110 4.43 8.16 25.99
N GLU A 111 5.37 9.05 25.67
CA GLU A 111 5.58 10.31 26.41
C GLU A 111 4.39 11.26 26.31
N ASN A 112 3.63 11.22 25.22
CA ASN A 112 2.48 12.10 24.97
C ASN A 112 1.13 11.43 25.27
N GLY A 113 1.12 10.21 25.81
CA GLY A 113 -0.10 9.49 26.16
C GLY A 113 -0.95 9.06 24.99
N ILE A 114 -0.36 8.89 23.80
CA ILE A 114 -1.02 8.41 22.59
C ILE A 114 -0.83 6.90 22.52
N ASP A 115 -1.90 6.16 22.25
CA ASP A 115 -1.83 4.72 22.11
C ASP A 115 -0.87 4.31 20.97
N GLN A 116 -0.10 3.27 21.22
CA GLN A 116 0.74 2.66 20.20
C GLN A 116 -0.13 2.09 19.09
N ASP A 117 0.34 2.14 17.84
CA ASP A 117 -0.32 1.53 16.71
C ASP A 117 0.11 0.06 16.59
N PRO A 118 -0.71 -0.91 17.08
CA PRO A 118 -0.33 -2.33 17.05
C PRO A 118 -0.41 -2.94 15.65
N GLU A 119 -1.04 -2.23 14.69
CA GLU A 119 -1.24 -2.68 13.31
C GLU A 119 -0.28 -2.03 12.32
N ASP A 120 0.76 -1.36 12.79
CA ASP A 120 1.78 -0.81 11.91
C ASP A 120 2.47 -1.94 11.14
N LYS A 121 2.05 -2.11 9.90
CA LYS A 121 2.55 -3.13 8.98
C LYS A 121 4.05 -3.01 8.74
N TYR A 122 4.52 -1.78 8.66
CA TYR A 122 5.93 -1.47 8.45
C TYR A 122 6.79 -1.94 9.61
N ALA A 123 6.42 -1.58 10.83
CA ALA A 123 7.11 -2.00 12.04
C ALA A 123 7.10 -3.53 12.21
N LYS A 124 5.97 -4.16 11.91
CA LYS A 124 5.83 -5.60 11.94
C LYS A 124 6.84 -6.29 11.03
N TRP A 125 7.06 -5.75 9.86
CA TRP A 125 8.01 -6.32 8.90
C TRP A 125 9.46 -5.96 9.22
N ALA A 126 9.73 -4.80 9.73
CA ALA A 126 11.05 -4.40 10.19
C ALA A 126 11.56 -5.33 11.31
N ASN A 127 10.69 -5.81 12.19
CA ASN A 127 11.02 -6.70 13.28
C ASN A 127 11.17 -8.18 12.90
N LYS A 128 10.66 -8.60 11.74
CA LYS A 128 10.64 -10.00 11.33
C LYS A 128 11.90 -10.49 10.62
N ALA A 129 12.75 -9.65 10.17
CA ALA A 129 13.90 -10.03 9.36
C ALA A 129 15.11 -10.47 10.18
#